data_ba0d7894277e1718f842a8e590c662a6
#
_entry.id   ba0d7894277e1718f842a8e590c662a6
#
_cell.length_a   1.000
_cell.length_b   1.000
_cell.length_c   1.000
_cell.angle_alpha   90.00
_cell.angle_beta   90.00
_cell.angle_gamma   90.00
#
_symmetry.space_group_name_H-M   'P 1'
#
loop_
_entity.id
_entity.type
_entity.pdbx_description
1 polymer ?
#
loop_
_entity_poly.entity_id
_entity_poly.type
_entity_poly.pdbx_seq_one_letter_code
_entity_poly.pdbx_strand_id
1 'polypeptide(L)'
;MAWSGDIFQANLNGYTHLKPVMPKEGGLFWTDNMCIPYTAHSPLDAMTYMDFTYRPDVQAMMDNYINYVSSVPAAKDLILSKYHSPQVANSPWVFTSAEFEKLARFYPQWKDVSQVTLWNKTFEPIFES
;
A
#
# COMPACT_ATOMS: atom_id res chain seq x y z
N MET A 1 -3.86 -5.94 -14.40
CA MET A 1 -3.25 -5.11 -13.31
C MET A 1 -3.51 -5.84 -12.01
N ALA A 2 -2.52 -5.92 -11.10
CA ALA A 2 -2.67 -6.54 -9.78
C ALA A 2 -1.92 -5.69 -8.76
N TRP A 3 -2.38 -5.71 -7.52
CA TRP A 3 -1.68 -5.07 -6.41
C TRP A 3 -0.54 -5.96 -5.92
N SER A 4 0.55 -5.34 -5.47
CA SER A 4 1.75 -6.08 -5.05
C SER A 4 1.48 -7.00 -3.85
N GLY A 5 0.67 -6.58 -2.90
CA GLY A 5 0.27 -7.38 -1.75
C GLY A 5 -0.51 -8.63 -2.13
N ASP A 6 -1.42 -8.54 -3.11
CA ASP A 6 -2.19 -9.69 -3.59
C ASP A 6 -1.29 -10.76 -4.21
N ILE A 7 -0.30 -10.33 -5.01
CA ILE A 7 0.68 -11.24 -5.60
C ILE A 7 1.54 -11.89 -4.51
N PHE A 8 1.93 -11.11 -3.49
CA PHE A 8 2.70 -11.63 -2.38
C PHE A 8 1.90 -12.69 -1.60
N GLN A 9 0.63 -12.39 -1.28
CA GLN A 9 -0.27 -13.33 -0.60
C GLN A 9 -0.54 -14.60 -1.42
N ALA A 10 -0.74 -14.45 -2.73
CA ALA A 10 -0.91 -15.60 -3.61
C ALA A 10 0.31 -16.53 -3.57
N ASN A 11 1.53 -15.97 -3.56
CA ASN A 11 2.75 -16.76 -3.42
C ASN A 11 2.84 -17.50 -2.08
N LEU A 12 2.44 -16.86 -0.98
CA LEU A 12 2.36 -17.53 0.33
C LEU A 12 1.36 -18.71 0.33
N ASN A 13 0.30 -18.61 -0.48
CA ASN A 13 -0.71 -19.63 -0.65
C ASN A 13 -0.36 -20.69 -1.71
N GLY A 14 0.88 -20.73 -2.20
CA GLY A 14 1.39 -21.77 -3.09
C GLY A 14 1.42 -21.41 -4.58
N TYR A 15 0.97 -20.22 -4.98
CA TYR A 15 1.07 -19.74 -6.38
C TYR A 15 2.45 -19.15 -6.67
N THR A 16 3.51 -19.95 -6.54
CA THR A 16 4.92 -19.51 -6.53
C THR A 16 5.45 -18.96 -7.87
N HIS A 17 4.63 -19.02 -8.93
CA HIS A 17 5.02 -18.56 -10.27
C HIS A 17 4.72 -17.07 -10.51
N LEU A 18 3.98 -16.41 -9.62
CA LEU A 18 3.60 -15.02 -9.77
C LEU A 18 4.73 -14.11 -9.29
N LYS A 19 5.08 -13.14 -10.12
CA LYS A 19 6.08 -12.12 -9.75
C LYS A 19 5.51 -10.74 -10.02
N PRO A 20 5.47 -9.85 -9.03
CA PRO A 20 5.14 -8.46 -9.29
C PRO A 20 6.28 -7.82 -10.07
N VAL A 21 5.95 -7.02 -11.07
CA VAL A 21 6.91 -6.30 -11.91
C VAL A 21 6.52 -4.83 -11.94
N MET A 22 7.47 -3.96 -11.60
CA MET A 22 7.33 -2.53 -11.82
C MET A 22 7.75 -2.20 -13.24
N PRO A 23 6.87 -1.72 -14.12
CA PRO A 23 7.23 -1.31 -15.46
C PRO A 23 8.23 -0.15 -15.44
N LYS A 24 9.02 0.00 -16.51
CA LYS A 24 9.96 1.13 -16.65
C LYS A 24 9.26 2.50 -16.71
N GLU A 25 8.01 2.51 -17.16
CA GLU A 25 7.14 3.67 -17.19
C GLU A 25 6.67 4.10 -15.78
N GLY A 26 6.86 3.25 -14.81
CA GLY A 26 6.42 3.41 -13.43
C GLY A 26 5.15 2.64 -13.11
N GLY A 27 4.85 2.57 -11.83
CA GLY A 27 3.63 1.97 -11.31
C GLY A 27 2.79 2.99 -10.55
N LEU A 28 1.55 2.63 -10.32
CA LEU A 28 0.64 3.44 -9.52
C LEU A 28 0.93 3.25 -8.04
N PHE A 29 1.06 4.36 -7.33
CA PHE A 29 1.16 4.40 -5.88
C PHE A 29 -0.11 5.07 -5.31
N TRP A 30 -0.62 4.51 -4.23
CA TRP A 30 -1.79 5.05 -3.54
C TRP A 30 -1.65 4.84 -2.03
N THR A 31 -2.39 5.60 -1.27
CA THR A 31 -2.43 5.50 0.19
C THR A 31 -3.87 5.56 0.68
N ASP A 32 -4.20 4.69 1.61
CA ASP A 32 -5.39 4.86 2.42
C ASP A 32 -5.07 5.80 3.58
N ASN A 33 -5.97 6.72 3.85
CA ASN A 33 -5.78 7.74 4.88
C ASN A 33 -6.90 7.67 5.90
N MET A 34 -6.54 7.74 7.18
CA MET A 34 -7.51 7.97 8.25
C MET A 34 -7.75 9.47 8.37
N CYS A 35 -9.02 9.85 8.44
CA CYS A 35 -9.43 11.25 8.61
C CYS A 35 -10.36 11.40 9.81
N ILE A 36 -10.22 12.50 10.52
CA ILE A 36 -11.13 12.89 11.61
C ILE A 36 -12.13 13.90 11.04
N PRO A 37 -13.43 13.57 10.95
CA PRO A 37 -14.44 14.51 10.51
C PRO A 37 -14.47 15.76 11.42
N TYR A 38 -14.76 16.92 10.85
CA TYR A 38 -14.88 18.16 11.61
C TYR A 38 -15.91 18.08 12.74
N THR A 39 -16.95 17.28 12.56
CA THR A 39 -18.04 17.06 13.51
C THR A 39 -17.79 15.91 14.48
N ALA A 40 -16.58 15.37 14.55
CA ALA A 40 -16.27 14.25 15.44
C ALA A 40 -16.49 14.64 16.92
N HIS A 41 -17.18 13.80 17.66
CA HIS A 41 -17.43 14.04 19.09
C HIS A 41 -16.21 13.76 19.97
N SER A 42 -15.31 12.87 19.56
CA SER A 42 -14.11 12.48 20.30
C SER A 42 -12.86 12.53 19.43
N PRO A 43 -12.43 13.71 18.99
CA PRO A 43 -11.26 13.82 18.11
C PRO A 43 -9.94 13.34 18.76
N LEU A 44 -9.79 13.51 20.07
CA LEU A 44 -8.63 13.04 20.82
C LEU A 44 -8.52 11.52 20.85
N ASP A 45 -9.64 10.81 21.00
CA ASP A 45 -9.67 9.34 20.97
C ASP A 45 -9.31 8.84 19.55
N ALA A 46 -9.82 9.52 18.53
CA ALA A 46 -9.46 9.22 17.15
C ALA A 46 -7.96 9.43 16.88
N MET A 47 -7.38 10.52 17.37
CA MET A 47 -5.93 10.77 17.27
C MET A 47 -5.12 9.70 18.02
N THR A 48 -5.57 9.31 19.21
CA THR A 48 -4.93 8.24 19.99
C THR A 48 -4.97 6.90 19.26
N TYR A 49 -6.07 6.59 18.58
CA TYR A 49 -6.16 5.40 17.74
C TYR A 49 -5.21 5.46 16.53
N MET A 50 -5.14 6.63 15.86
CA MET A 50 -4.22 6.83 14.75
C MET A 50 -2.77 6.63 15.22
N ASP A 51 -2.37 7.25 16.34
CA ASP A 51 -1.03 7.10 16.90
C ASP A 51 -0.72 5.65 17.28
N PHE A 52 -1.69 4.94 17.84
CA PHE A 52 -1.56 3.52 18.15
C PHE A 52 -1.23 2.68 16.91
N THR A 53 -1.85 2.96 15.75
CA THR A 53 -1.59 2.20 14.53
C THR A 53 -0.19 2.42 13.96
N TYR A 54 0.44 3.56 14.24
CA TYR A 54 1.82 3.86 13.84
C TYR A 54 2.89 3.34 14.81
N ARG A 55 2.51 2.70 15.89
CA ARG A 55 3.47 2.02 16.76
C ARG A 55 4.15 0.88 16.00
N PRO A 56 5.50 0.74 16.08
CA PRO A 56 6.22 -0.27 15.33
C PRO A 56 5.75 -1.71 15.59
N ASP A 57 5.34 -2.02 16.82
CA ASP A 57 4.85 -3.35 17.20
C ASP A 57 3.47 -3.67 16.62
N VAL A 58 2.61 -2.66 16.52
CA VAL A 58 1.29 -2.77 15.89
C VAL A 58 1.43 -2.85 14.37
N GLN A 59 2.25 -1.97 13.80
CA GLN A 59 2.50 -1.97 12.37
C GLN A 59 3.16 -3.27 11.90
N ALA A 60 4.12 -3.82 12.67
CA ALA A 60 4.72 -5.10 12.35
C ALA A 60 3.71 -6.25 12.26
N MET A 61 2.70 -6.24 13.13
CA MET A 61 1.60 -7.20 13.09
C MET A 61 0.77 -7.01 11.81
N MET A 62 0.42 -5.77 11.50
CA MET A 62 -0.37 -5.43 10.31
C MET A 62 0.38 -5.79 9.02
N ASP A 63 1.63 -5.34 8.87
CA ASP A 63 2.45 -5.59 7.68
C ASP A 63 2.69 -7.07 7.44
N ASN A 64 2.91 -7.84 8.51
CA ASN A 64 3.08 -9.28 8.40
C ASN A 64 1.81 -10.00 7.95
N TYR A 65 0.64 -9.41 8.16
CA TYR A 65 -0.65 -9.97 7.74
C TYR A 65 -1.06 -9.50 6.35
N ILE A 66 -1.03 -8.19 6.08
CA ILE A 66 -1.57 -7.60 4.84
C ILE A 66 -0.55 -7.55 3.69
N ASN A 67 0.75 -7.53 3.99
CA ASN A 67 1.87 -7.57 3.04
C ASN A 67 1.88 -6.43 1.99
N TYR A 68 1.36 -5.27 2.32
CA TYR A 68 1.47 -4.04 1.53
C TYR A 68 2.66 -3.19 2.01
N VAL A 69 2.92 -2.09 1.30
CA VAL A 69 4.02 -1.18 1.65
C VAL A 69 3.84 -0.64 3.07
N SER A 70 4.85 -0.87 3.90
CA SER A 70 4.86 -0.38 5.28
C SER A 70 5.01 1.12 5.35
N SER A 71 4.18 1.75 6.17
CA SER A 71 4.32 3.17 6.53
C SER A 71 5.28 3.40 7.71
N VAL A 72 5.75 2.34 8.38
CA VAL A 72 6.63 2.40 9.55
C VAL A 72 7.88 1.52 9.34
N PRO A 73 8.98 2.06 8.82
CA PRO A 73 10.21 1.27 8.56
C PRO A 73 10.75 0.51 9.76
N ALA A 74 10.57 1.03 10.98
CA ALA A 74 10.98 0.36 12.22
C ALA A 74 10.23 -0.95 12.51
N ALA A 75 9.13 -1.23 11.82
CA ALA A 75 8.40 -2.50 11.91
C ALA A 75 9.21 -3.68 11.37
N LYS A 76 10.16 -3.45 10.45
CA LYS A 76 10.98 -4.48 9.80
C LYS A 76 11.68 -5.41 10.79
N ASP A 77 12.38 -4.84 11.77
CA ASP A 77 13.15 -5.62 12.75
C ASP A 77 12.23 -6.46 13.65
N LEU A 78 11.04 -5.96 13.94
CA LEU A 78 10.04 -6.69 14.70
C LEU A 78 9.39 -7.82 13.89
N ILE A 79 9.24 -7.66 12.58
CA ILE A 79 8.79 -8.74 11.70
C ILE A 79 9.81 -9.87 11.70
N LEU A 80 11.11 -9.57 11.67
CA LEU A 80 12.17 -10.57 11.75
C LEU A 80 12.23 -11.26 13.12
N SER A 81 12.24 -10.50 14.20
CA SER A 81 12.49 -11.02 15.54
C SER A 81 11.27 -11.68 16.19
N LYS A 82 10.09 -11.12 16.00
CA LYS A 82 8.85 -11.57 16.64
C LYS A 82 8.03 -12.53 15.79
N TYR A 83 7.94 -12.26 14.47
CA TYR A 83 7.11 -13.05 13.57
C TYR A 83 7.91 -14.06 12.74
N HIS A 84 9.25 -14.01 12.80
CA HIS A 84 10.14 -14.91 12.07
C HIS A 84 9.81 -15.01 10.59
N SER A 85 9.42 -13.88 9.98
CA SER A 85 8.97 -13.76 8.58
C SER A 85 10.00 -13.00 7.71
N PRO A 86 11.16 -13.60 7.39
CA PRO A 86 12.17 -12.93 6.57
C PRO A 86 11.69 -12.64 5.16
N GLN A 87 10.74 -13.42 4.63
CA GLN A 87 10.13 -13.20 3.33
C GLN A 87 9.34 -11.87 3.28
N VAL A 88 8.67 -11.48 4.37
CA VAL A 88 7.96 -10.21 4.48
C VAL A 88 8.96 -9.07 4.72
N ALA A 89 9.82 -9.23 5.74
CA ALA A 89 10.75 -8.18 6.15
C ALA A 89 11.77 -7.80 5.06
N ASN A 90 12.16 -8.74 4.20
CA ASN A 90 13.11 -8.48 3.11
C ASN A 90 12.44 -8.27 1.75
N SER A 91 11.11 -8.21 1.72
CA SER A 91 10.39 -7.92 0.49
C SER A 91 10.55 -6.45 0.09
N PRO A 92 11.01 -6.13 -1.12
CA PRO A 92 11.05 -4.76 -1.63
C PRO A 92 9.64 -4.20 -1.92
N TRP A 93 8.61 -5.04 -1.84
CA TRP A 93 7.21 -4.67 -2.00
C TRP A 93 6.53 -4.31 -0.68
N VAL A 94 7.18 -4.60 0.44
CA VAL A 94 6.73 -4.21 1.79
C VAL A 94 7.63 -3.10 2.34
N PHE A 95 8.95 -3.22 2.18
CA PHE A 95 9.93 -2.21 2.56
C PHE A 95 10.65 -1.73 1.31
N THR A 96 10.12 -0.69 0.70
CA THR A 96 10.55 -0.15 -0.59
C THR A 96 11.93 0.50 -0.51
N SER A 97 12.66 0.50 -1.63
CA SER A 97 13.88 1.27 -1.79
C SER A 97 13.60 2.63 -2.42
N ALA A 98 14.54 3.56 -2.28
CA ALA A 98 14.45 4.86 -2.92
C ALA A 98 14.39 4.77 -4.46
N GLU A 99 15.04 3.76 -5.06
CA GLU A 99 14.97 3.50 -6.51
C GLU A 99 13.56 3.06 -6.91
N PHE A 100 12.94 2.20 -6.12
CA PHE A 100 11.58 1.74 -6.35
C PHE A 100 10.59 2.93 -6.26
N GLU A 101 10.74 3.77 -5.25
CA GLU A 101 9.87 4.93 -5.03
C GLU A 101 9.96 5.96 -6.16
N LYS A 102 11.11 6.08 -6.83
CA LYS A 102 11.27 6.96 -8.01
C LYS A 102 10.41 6.53 -9.20
N LEU A 103 10.02 5.26 -9.27
CA LEU A 103 9.12 4.74 -10.31
C LEU A 103 7.65 4.82 -9.90
N ALA A 104 7.37 5.11 -8.64
CA ALA A 104 6.02 5.25 -8.13
C ALA A 104 5.40 6.58 -8.58
N ARG A 105 4.14 6.54 -8.95
CA ARG A 105 3.35 7.71 -9.35
C ARG A 105 2.02 7.70 -8.63
N PHE A 106 1.69 8.82 -7.99
CA PHE A 106 0.33 9.03 -7.51
C PHE A 106 -0.60 9.33 -8.69
N TYR A 107 -1.88 9.05 -8.51
CA TYR A 107 -2.89 9.52 -9.45
C TYR A 107 -2.76 11.02 -9.65
N PRO A 108 -2.82 11.51 -10.89
CA PRO A 108 -2.84 12.94 -11.12
C PRO A 108 -4.08 13.55 -10.45
N GLN A 109 -3.90 14.71 -9.83
CA GLN A 109 -5.05 15.47 -9.36
C GLN A 109 -5.81 16.02 -10.57
N TRP A 110 -7.07 15.64 -10.66
CA TRP A 110 -7.95 16.15 -11.72
C TRP A 110 -8.24 17.63 -11.49
N LYS A 111 -7.98 18.45 -12.48
CA LYS A 111 -8.21 19.90 -12.40
C LYS A 111 -9.68 20.26 -12.45
N ASP A 112 -10.47 19.46 -13.15
CA ASP A 112 -11.90 19.67 -13.34
C ASP A 112 -12.63 18.37 -13.75
N VAL A 113 -13.95 18.44 -13.78
CA VAL A 113 -14.82 17.31 -14.13
C VAL A 113 -14.64 16.85 -15.58
N SER A 114 -14.21 17.75 -16.48
CA SER A 114 -14.03 17.40 -17.89
C SER A 114 -12.89 16.39 -18.09
N GLN A 115 -11.83 16.50 -17.29
CA GLN A 115 -10.72 15.53 -17.30
C GLN A 115 -11.16 14.16 -16.79
N VAL A 116 -11.98 14.11 -15.74
CA VAL A 116 -12.56 12.85 -15.23
C VAL A 116 -13.44 12.20 -16.30
N THR A 117 -14.30 13.01 -16.94
CA THR A 117 -15.19 12.53 -18.02
C THR A 117 -14.40 11.98 -19.21
N LEU A 118 -13.34 12.68 -19.62
CA LEU A 118 -12.48 12.23 -20.71
C LEU A 118 -11.76 10.92 -20.35
N TRP A 119 -11.28 10.80 -19.11
CA TRP A 119 -10.66 9.59 -18.62
C TRP A 119 -11.63 8.40 -18.66
N ASN A 120 -12.80 8.54 -18.07
CA ASN A 120 -13.81 7.49 -18.05
C ASN A 120 -14.19 7.07 -19.48
N LYS A 121 -14.53 8.01 -20.34
CA LYS A 121 -14.86 7.74 -21.75
C LYS A 121 -13.75 6.97 -22.49
N THR A 122 -12.49 7.20 -22.12
CA THR A 122 -11.34 6.54 -22.78
C THR A 122 -11.09 5.15 -22.25
N PHE A 123 -11.23 4.94 -20.94
CA PHE A 123 -10.77 3.72 -20.29
C PHE A 123 -11.87 2.74 -19.86
N GLU A 124 -13.10 3.22 -19.55
CA GLU A 124 -14.22 2.32 -19.22
C GLU A 124 -14.45 1.23 -20.27
N PRO A 125 -14.47 1.53 -21.59
CA PRO A 125 -14.67 0.48 -22.59
C PRO A 125 -13.59 -0.61 -22.60
N ILE A 126 -12.40 -0.32 -22.08
CA ILE A 126 -11.30 -1.28 -22.00
C ILE A 126 -11.48 -2.24 -20.82
N PHE A 127 -12.13 -1.78 -19.74
CA PHE A 127 -12.37 -2.59 -18.55
C PHE A 127 -13.68 -3.39 -18.62
N GLU A 128 -14.60 -2.98 -19.46
CA GLU A 128 -15.90 -3.64 -19.67
C GLU A 128 -15.88 -4.70 -20.80
N SER A 129 -14.77 -4.80 -21.51
CA SER A 129 -14.55 -5.80 -22.57
C SER A 129 -13.96 -7.11 -22.03
#